data_a5265b4995f36516eff598a1276078da
#
_entry.id   a5265b4995f36516eff598a1276078da
#
_cell.length_a   1.000
_cell.length_b   1.000
_cell.length_c   1.000
_cell.angle_alpha   90.00
_cell.angle_beta   90.00
_cell.angle_gamma   90.00
#
_symmetry.space_group_name_H-M   'P 1'
#
loop_
_entity.id
_entity.type
_entity.pdbx_description
1 polymer ?
#
loop_
_entity_poly.entity_id
_entity_poly.type
_entity_poly.pdbx_seq_one_letter_code
_entity_poly.pdbx_strand_id
1 'polypeptide(L)'
;MTPVRLTNGQRELVALYHAPAAYAPEQRHAVLLCNPFGQEAIRAHRLYRVMADRLAAAGFAVLRFDYYGSGDSAGDDDAWDVEGSIGDAGVALDELLRRSHARHWSAAGLRLGASIALQTAGLAAQPATNLLLIDPVLDGPAYLAALAAANLEALNRAYGPRWTVCAPLRRAMLPRADDEALGFALSADCRRQIARISAAWLLPLPAPRVSLLVPDVAATRQRLARAGVEDAAGVRVADSQAHIDWATDSAAATAIVPMHWINHLLDLLGQPAYA
;
A
#
# COMPACT_ATOMS: atom_id res chain seq x y z
N MET A 1 11.51 -6.49 -17.27
CA MET A 1 11.68 -5.77 -15.99
C MET A 1 13.03 -5.08 -15.99
N THR A 2 13.07 -3.79 -15.66
CA THR A 2 14.29 -2.94 -15.68
C THR A 2 14.41 -2.23 -14.35
N PRO A 3 15.53 -2.35 -13.61
CA PRO A 3 15.75 -1.61 -12.40
C PRO A 3 15.95 -0.11 -12.70
N VAL A 4 15.46 0.72 -11.80
CA VAL A 4 15.49 2.18 -11.90
C VAL A 4 15.87 2.75 -10.56
N ARG A 5 16.77 3.72 -10.53
CA ARG A 5 17.04 4.55 -9.35
C ARG A 5 16.24 5.84 -9.47
N LEU A 6 15.60 6.23 -8.37
CA LEU A 6 14.84 7.46 -8.24
C LEU A 6 15.42 8.28 -7.11
N THR A 7 15.19 9.58 -7.15
CA THR A 7 15.68 10.49 -6.10
C THR A 7 14.56 11.46 -5.72
N ASN A 8 14.18 11.47 -4.44
CA ASN A 8 13.27 12.42 -3.84
C ASN A 8 14.04 13.26 -2.81
N GLY A 9 14.61 14.39 -3.24
CA GLY A 9 15.52 15.16 -2.43
C GLY A 9 16.80 14.37 -2.08
N GLN A 10 16.97 14.02 -0.81
CA GLN A 10 18.07 13.18 -0.32
C GLN A 10 17.69 11.69 -0.22
N ARG A 11 16.45 11.33 -0.55
CA ARG A 11 15.93 9.97 -0.48
C ARG A 11 16.24 9.26 -1.79
N GLU A 12 17.12 8.27 -1.77
CA GLU A 12 17.40 7.42 -2.92
C GLU A 12 16.52 6.18 -2.87
N LEU A 13 15.81 5.91 -3.97
CA LEU A 13 14.83 4.85 -4.06
C LEU A 13 15.21 3.86 -5.16
N VAL A 14 14.84 2.60 -4.94
CA VAL A 14 14.92 1.53 -5.93
C VAL A 14 13.54 1.21 -6.46
N ALA A 15 13.42 1.17 -7.77
CA ALA A 15 12.20 0.83 -8.46
C ALA A 15 12.43 -0.22 -9.55
N LEU A 16 11.38 -0.92 -9.93
CA LEU A 16 11.37 -1.91 -11.00
C LEU A 16 10.30 -1.55 -12.01
N TYR A 17 10.75 -1.14 -13.20
CA TYR A 17 9.87 -0.85 -14.32
C TYR A 17 9.59 -2.10 -15.13
N HIS A 18 8.33 -2.42 -15.34
CA HIS A 18 7.84 -3.49 -16.20
C HIS A 18 7.27 -2.86 -17.47
N ALA A 19 7.97 -3.04 -18.58
CA ALA A 19 7.51 -2.56 -19.86
C ALA A 19 6.31 -3.41 -20.34
N PRO A 20 5.31 -2.80 -21.01
CA PRO A 20 4.21 -3.54 -21.58
C PRO A 20 4.68 -4.53 -22.65
N ALA A 21 4.10 -5.74 -22.68
CA ALA A 21 4.49 -6.80 -23.63
C ALA A 21 4.12 -6.46 -25.08
N ALA A 22 3.01 -5.75 -25.28
CA ALA A 22 2.60 -5.23 -26.58
C ALA A 22 2.27 -3.74 -26.43
N TYR A 23 2.91 -2.90 -27.21
CA TYR A 23 2.68 -1.47 -27.18
C TYR A 23 1.59 -1.11 -28.19
N ALA A 24 0.36 -0.94 -27.74
CA ALA A 24 -0.67 -0.27 -28.53
C ALA A 24 -0.53 1.24 -28.30
N PRO A 25 -0.11 2.04 -29.30
CA PRO A 25 0.16 3.47 -29.11
C PRO A 25 -1.04 4.27 -28.60
N GLU A 26 -2.24 3.77 -28.83
CA GLU A 26 -3.51 4.44 -28.52
C GLU A 26 -3.99 4.15 -27.08
N GLN A 27 -3.49 3.10 -26.43
CA GLN A 27 -3.91 2.65 -25.10
C GLN A 27 -2.80 2.76 -24.06
N ARG A 28 -1.97 3.82 -24.14
CA ARG A 28 -0.87 4.00 -23.18
C ARG A 28 -1.41 4.29 -21.80
N HIS A 29 -1.52 3.24 -20.98
CA HIS A 29 -1.96 3.30 -19.61
C HIS A 29 -0.86 2.77 -18.69
N ALA A 30 -0.58 3.50 -17.63
CA ALA A 30 0.43 3.14 -16.65
C ALA A 30 -0.21 2.77 -15.30
N VAL A 31 0.43 1.87 -14.55
CA VAL A 31 -0.03 1.46 -13.23
C VAL A 31 1.10 1.59 -12.20
N LEU A 32 0.87 2.40 -11.18
CA LEU A 32 1.76 2.52 -10.03
C LEU A 32 1.31 1.54 -8.94
N LEU A 33 2.27 0.77 -8.40
CA LEU A 33 2.01 -0.19 -7.32
C LEU A 33 2.64 0.31 -6.03
N CYS A 34 1.82 0.62 -5.03
CA CYS A 34 2.22 1.17 -3.74
C CYS A 34 2.25 0.08 -2.66
N ASN A 35 3.45 -0.26 -2.19
CA ASN A 35 3.68 -1.30 -1.19
C ASN A 35 3.07 -0.95 0.17
N PRO A 36 2.67 -1.95 0.98
CA PRO A 36 2.34 -1.73 2.40
C PRO A 36 3.62 -1.50 3.24
N PHE A 37 3.43 -1.33 4.54
CA PHE A 37 4.53 -1.10 5.49
C PHE A 37 5.06 -2.40 6.10
N GLY A 38 6.35 -2.43 6.39
CA GLY A 38 6.99 -3.37 7.30
C GLY A 38 6.77 -4.84 6.90
N GLN A 39 6.33 -5.66 7.85
CA GLN A 39 6.10 -7.09 7.65
C GLN A 39 5.04 -7.37 6.57
N GLU A 40 4.06 -6.49 6.42
CA GLU A 40 3.05 -6.60 5.37
C GLU A 40 3.69 -6.49 3.97
N ALA A 41 4.73 -5.64 3.81
CA ALA A 41 5.47 -5.48 2.54
C ALA A 41 6.22 -6.75 2.16
N ILE A 42 6.89 -7.39 3.12
CA ILE A 42 7.60 -8.66 2.89
C ILE A 42 6.61 -9.73 2.38
N ARG A 43 5.45 -9.84 3.01
CA ARG A 43 4.41 -10.81 2.64
C ARG A 43 3.75 -10.51 1.30
N ALA A 44 3.56 -9.23 0.99
CA ALA A 44 2.97 -8.78 -0.26
C ALA A 44 3.93 -8.82 -1.46
N HIS A 45 5.24 -9.01 -1.26
CA HIS A 45 6.24 -8.93 -2.32
C HIS A 45 5.93 -9.84 -3.52
N ARG A 46 5.54 -11.10 -3.27
CA ARG A 46 5.17 -12.04 -4.34
C ARG A 46 3.90 -11.60 -5.08
N LEU A 47 2.89 -11.12 -4.35
CA LEU A 47 1.66 -10.58 -4.94
C LEU A 47 1.98 -9.43 -5.90
N TYR A 48 2.76 -8.46 -5.44
CA TYR A 48 3.13 -7.29 -6.26
C TYR A 48 3.95 -7.66 -7.48
N ARG A 49 4.85 -8.63 -7.36
CA ARG A 49 5.60 -9.15 -8.51
C ARG A 49 4.67 -9.78 -9.54
N VAL A 50 3.81 -10.69 -9.12
CA VAL A 50 2.87 -11.37 -10.03
C VAL A 50 1.88 -10.39 -10.64
N MET A 51 1.40 -9.42 -9.85
CA MET A 51 0.51 -8.35 -10.32
C MET A 51 1.20 -7.53 -11.42
N ALA A 52 2.44 -7.08 -11.18
CA ALA A 52 3.21 -6.31 -12.16
C ALA A 52 3.45 -7.09 -13.46
N ASP A 53 3.82 -8.38 -13.36
CA ASP A 53 4.06 -9.23 -14.53
C ASP A 53 2.76 -9.46 -15.33
N ARG A 54 1.62 -9.67 -14.66
CA ARG A 54 0.31 -9.85 -15.32
C ARG A 54 -0.19 -8.58 -15.99
N LEU A 55 -0.05 -7.44 -15.34
CA LEU A 55 -0.40 -6.14 -15.91
C LEU A 55 0.49 -5.82 -17.12
N ALA A 56 1.79 -6.06 -17.03
CA ALA A 56 2.71 -5.86 -18.15
C ALA A 56 2.38 -6.77 -19.33
N ALA A 57 2.03 -8.03 -19.06
CA ALA A 57 1.57 -8.97 -20.09
C ALA A 57 0.25 -8.53 -20.75
N ALA A 58 -0.62 -7.84 -20.01
CA ALA A 58 -1.86 -7.27 -20.51
C ALA A 58 -1.68 -5.90 -21.23
N GLY A 59 -0.44 -5.41 -21.38
CA GLY A 59 -0.14 -4.20 -22.16
C GLY A 59 -0.02 -2.90 -21.32
N PHE A 60 0.00 -3.00 -20.00
CA PHE A 60 0.20 -1.84 -19.11
C PHE A 60 1.67 -1.62 -18.79
N ALA A 61 2.11 -0.37 -18.75
CA ALA A 61 3.39 -0.01 -18.16
C ALA A 61 3.24 -0.02 -16.63
N VAL A 62 4.12 -0.72 -15.91
CA VAL A 62 3.98 -0.85 -14.46
C VAL A 62 5.27 -0.43 -13.76
N LEU A 63 5.15 0.30 -12.67
CA LEU A 63 6.25 0.57 -11.75
C LEU A 63 5.87 0.09 -10.35
N ARG A 64 6.74 -0.71 -9.76
CA ARG A 64 6.77 -1.00 -8.33
C ARG A 64 8.08 -0.49 -7.75
N PHE A 65 8.07 -0.04 -6.53
CA PHE A 65 9.23 0.59 -5.91
C PHE A 65 9.20 0.37 -4.40
N ASP A 66 10.34 0.54 -3.79
CA ASP A 66 10.47 0.53 -2.34
C ASP A 66 10.59 1.97 -1.85
N TYR A 67 9.89 2.31 -0.78
CA TYR A 67 10.00 3.61 -0.13
C TYR A 67 11.35 3.76 0.55
N TYR A 68 11.77 4.98 0.80
CA TYR A 68 12.94 5.28 1.60
C TYR A 68 12.83 4.63 3.00
N GLY A 69 13.89 3.99 3.46
CA GLY A 69 13.86 3.20 4.70
C GLY A 69 13.14 1.85 4.57
N SER A 70 12.95 1.35 3.34
CA SER A 70 12.26 0.07 3.10
C SER A 70 12.91 -0.69 1.94
N GLY A 71 12.94 -2.00 2.01
CA GLY A 71 13.38 -2.90 0.95
C GLY A 71 14.80 -2.63 0.46
N ASP A 72 14.96 -2.43 -0.85
CA ASP A 72 16.25 -2.16 -1.50
C ASP A 72 16.57 -0.64 -1.62
N SER A 73 15.67 0.24 -1.17
CA SER A 73 15.88 1.69 -1.13
C SER A 73 16.82 2.08 0.00
N ALA A 74 17.43 3.27 -0.10
CA ALA A 74 18.31 3.77 0.93
C ALA A 74 17.56 4.16 2.23
N GLY A 75 18.32 4.36 3.30
CA GLY A 75 17.80 4.70 4.63
C GLY A 75 17.53 3.48 5.49
N ASP A 76 17.56 3.68 6.80
CA ASP A 76 17.21 2.67 7.77
C ASP A 76 15.69 2.65 7.99
N ASP A 77 15.14 1.59 8.56
CA ASP A 77 13.70 1.41 8.76
C ASP A 77 13.06 2.47 9.68
N ASP A 78 13.84 3.07 10.57
CA ASP A 78 13.40 4.18 11.43
C ASP A 78 13.22 5.51 10.70
N ALA A 79 13.75 5.60 9.48
CA ALA A 79 13.59 6.76 8.59
C ALA A 79 12.32 6.67 7.71
N TRP A 80 11.61 5.54 7.75
CA TRP A 80 10.35 5.39 7.04
C TRP A 80 9.23 6.23 7.69
N ASP A 81 8.47 6.93 6.87
CA ASP A 81 7.32 7.73 7.32
C ASP A 81 6.26 7.86 6.21
N VAL A 82 5.02 8.17 6.60
CA VAL A 82 3.88 8.23 5.65
C VAL A 82 4.00 9.41 4.69
N GLU A 83 4.33 10.60 5.19
CA GLU A 83 4.41 11.82 4.38
C GLU A 83 5.55 11.73 3.36
N GLY A 84 6.71 11.23 3.79
CA GLY A 84 7.83 10.95 2.89
C GLY A 84 7.50 9.89 1.85
N SER A 85 6.76 8.83 2.24
CA SER A 85 6.34 7.78 1.31
C SER A 85 5.34 8.28 0.25
N ILE A 86 4.49 9.25 0.58
CA ILE A 86 3.62 9.92 -0.40
C ILE A 86 4.48 10.69 -1.41
N GLY A 87 5.52 11.41 -0.96
CA GLY A 87 6.47 12.09 -1.83
C GLY A 87 7.27 11.11 -2.72
N ASP A 88 7.72 10.00 -2.16
CA ASP A 88 8.43 8.94 -2.88
C ASP A 88 7.54 8.34 -3.98
N ALA A 89 6.26 8.10 -3.68
CA ALA A 89 5.28 7.62 -4.65
C ALA A 89 5.00 8.65 -5.76
N GLY A 90 5.03 9.95 -5.45
CA GLY A 90 4.94 11.02 -6.44
C GLY A 90 6.09 10.98 -7.43
N VAL A 91 7.33 10.88 -6.96
CA VAL A 91 8.53 10.75 -7.82
C VAL A 91 8.48 9.46 -8.64
N ALA A 92 8.02 8.37 -8.05
CA ALA A 92 7.84 7.09 -8.77
C ALA A 92 6.79 7.21 -9.88
N LEU A 93 5.70 7.93 -9.65
CA LEU A 93 4.67 8.22 -10.65
C LEU A 93 5.24 9.06 -11.80
N ASP A 94 5.96 10.13 -11.50
CA ASP A 94 6.56 11.00 -12.52
C ASP A 94 7.50 10.21 -13.43
N GLU A 95 8.34 9.35 -12.86
CA GLU A 95 9.23 8.48 -13.64
C GLU A 95 8.46 7.45 -14.46
N LEU A 96 7.40 6.85 -13.91
CA LEU A 96 6.54 5.92 -14.62
C LEU A 96 5.90 6.60 -15.84
N LEU A 97 5.33 7.78 -15.68
CA LEU A 97 4.72 8.55 -16.77
C LEU A 97 5.75 8.98 -17.82
N ARG A 98 6.92 9.44 -17.38
CA ARG A 98 8.02 9.83 -18.26
C ARG A 98 8.50 8.66 -19.15
N ARG A 99 8.66 7.45 -18.57
CA ARG A 99 9.14 6.28 -19.31
C ARG A 99 8.10 5.68 -20.23
N SER A 100 6.87 5.59 -19.75
CA SER A 100 5.78 4.95 -20.49
C SER A 100 5.18 5.87 -21.54
N HIS A 101 5.36 7.19 -21.43
CA HIS A 101 4.61 8.19 -22.19
C HIS A 101 3.09 7.96 -22.10
N ALA A 102 2.63 7.45 -20.95
CA ALA A 102 1.22 7.14 -20.73
C ALA A 102 0.38 8.41 -20.62
N ARG A 103 -0.80 8.38 -21.24
CA ARG A 103 -1.80 9.45 -21.13
C ARG A 103 -2.78 9.23 -19.99
N HIS A 104 -2.86 8.01 -19.52
CA HIS A 104 -3.71 7.59 -18.42
C HIS A 104 -2.88 6.78 -17.43
N TRP A 105 -3.22 6.93 -16.17
CA TRP A 105 -2.58 6.12 -15.15
C TRP A 105 -3.58 5.73 -14.06
N SER A 106 -3.25 4.66 -13.37
CA SER A 106 -3.99 4.13 -12.23
C SER A 106 -3.01 3.71 -11.14
N ALA A 107 -3.48 3.55 -9.93
CA ALA A 107 -2.67 2.97 -8.87
C ALA A 107 -3.40 1.84 -8.17
N ALA A 108 -2.60 0.92 -7.64
CA ALA A 108 -3.08 -0.10 -6.70
C ALA A 108 -2.20 -0.09 -5.46
N GLY A 109 -2.82 -0.22 -4.30
CA GLY A 109 -2.15 -0.30 -3.01
C GLY A 109 -2.85 -1.23 -2.05
N LEU A 110 -2.08 -1.74 -1.09
CA LEU A 110 -2.51 -2.64 -0.04
C LEU A 110 -2.25 -2.01 1.32
N ARG A 111 -3.20 -2.07 2.24
CA ARG A 111 -3.06 -1.58 3.62
C ARG A 111 -2.63 -0.10 3.65
N LEU A 112 -1.50 0.25 4.29
CA LEU A 112 -0.93 1.61 4.25
C LEU A 112 -0.55 2.05 2.84
N GLY A 113 -0.09 1.14 1.98
CA GLY A 113 0.18 1.43 0.57
C GLY A 113 -1.07 1.89 -0.19
N ALA A 114 -2.26 1.44 0.19
CA ALA A 114 -3.52 1.94 -0.37
C ALA A 114 -3.78 3.40 0.04
N SER A 115 -3.50 3.75 1.30
CA SER A 115 -3.63 5.13 1.80
C SER A 115 -2.60 6.05 1.14
N ILE A 116 -1.37 5.58 0.91
CA ILE A 116 -0.32 6.32 0.19
C ILE A 116 -0.74 6.53 -1.28
N ALA A 117 -1.20 5.48 -1.98
CA ALA A 117 -1.67 5.58 -3.36
C ALA A 117 -2.81 6.60 -3.52
N LEU A 118 -3.74 6.61 -2.56
CA LEU A 118 -4.85 7.56 -2.50
C LEU A 118 -4.36 9.01 -2.39
N GLN A 119 -3.44 9.28 -1.47
CA GLN A 119 -2.90 10.63 -1.26
C GLN A 119 -2.01 11.07 -2.44
N THR A 120 -1.19 10.16 -2.97
CA THR A 120 -0.39 10.42 -4.17
C THR A 120 -1.29 10.81 -5.34
N ALA A 121 -2.42 10.13 -5.53
CA ALA A 121 -3.37 10.48 -6.59
C ALA A 121 -4.03 11.85 -6.37
N GLY A 122 -4.29 12.22 -5.11
CA GLY A 122 -4.84 13.54 -4.77
C GLY A 122 -3.86 14.70 -5.00
N LEU A 123 -2.55 14.43 -4.97
CA LEU A 123 -1.50 15.43 -5.16
C LEU A 123 -0.93 15.44 -6.58
N ALA A 124 -1.22 14.43 -7.39
CA ALA A 124 -0.67 14.29 -8.74
C ALA A 124 -1.18 15.40 -9.68
N ALA A 125 -0.28 15.94 -10.49
CA ALA A 125 -0.63 16.96 -11.50
C ALA A 125 -1.59 16.42 -12.58
N GLN A 126 -1.44 15.15 -12.94
CA GLN A 126 -2.34 14.44 -13.84
C GLN A 126 -3.29 13.57 -13.00
N PRO A 127 -4.62 13.71 -13.15
CA PRO A 127 -5.58 12.91 -12.36
C PRO A 127 -5.45 11.42 -12.68
N ALA A 128 -5.58 10.59 -11.65
CA ALA A 128 -5.65 9.15 -11.82
C ALA A 128 -6.97 8.75 -12.50
N THR A 129 -6.94 7.67 -13.28
CA THR A 129 -8.15 7.11 -13.92
C THR A 129 -8.88 6.17 -12.96
N ASN A 130 -8.13 5.28 -12.31
CA ASN A 130 -8.68 4.30 -11.38
C ASN A 130 -7.76 4.14 -10.17
N LEU A 131 -8.35 3.85 -9.02
CA LEU A 131 -7.63 3.40 -7.83
C LEU A 131 -8.19 2.07 -7.35
N LEU A 132 -7.31 1.10 -7.11
CA LEU A 132 -7.63 -0.14 -6.41
C LEU A 132 -7.00 -0.12 -5.02
N LEU A 133 -7.83 -0.05 -4.02
CA LEU A 133 -7.44 0.02 -2.61
C LEU A 133 -7.79 -1.33 -1.95
N ILE A 134 -6.77 -2.14 -1.67
CA ILE A 134 -6.96 -3.47 -1.09
C ILE A 134 -6.77 -3.36 0.41
N ASP A 135 -7.83 -3.69 1.16
CA ASP A 135 -7.87 -3.62 2.62
C ASP A 135 -7.23 -2.32 3.18
N PRO A 136 -7.68 -1.14 2.67
CA PRO A 136 -7.03 0.13 3.00
C PRO A 136 -7.12 0.46 4.48
N VAL A 137 -6.09 1.11 5.01
CA VAL A 137 -6.15 1.71 6.33
C VAL A 137 -7.06 2.94 6.27
N LEU A 138 -8.28 2.81 6.80
CA LEU A 138 -9.28 3.89 6.89
C LEU A 138 -9.47 4.42 8.32
N ASP A 139 -8.66 3.92 9.26
CA ASP A 139 -8.69 4.25 10.69
C ASP A 139 -7.29 4.01 11.24
N GLY A 140 -6.49 5.05 11.27
CA GLY A 140 -5.08 4.99 11.69
C GLY A 140 -4.92 4.55 13.16
N PRO A 141 -5.69 5.07 14.12
CA PRO A 141 -5.66 4.59 15.49
C PRO A 141 -5.96 3.09 15.63
N ALA A 142 -6.98 2.59 14.93
CA ALA A 142 -7.31 1.16 14.93
C ALA A 142 -6.20 0.31 14.30
N TYR A 143 -5.55 0.80 13.23
CA TYR A 143 -4.41 0.13 12.61
C TYR A 143 -3.21 0.05 13.55
N LEU A 144 -2.87 1.14 14.26
CA LEU A 144 -1.80 1.15 15.26
C LEU A 144 -2.09 0.19 16.42
N ALA A 145 -3.33 0.13 16.88
CA ALA A 145 -3.74 -0.81 17.92
C ALA A 145 -3.60 -2.27 17.45
N ALA A 146 -3.97 -2.56 16.21
CA ALA A 146 -3.81 -3.89 15.62
C ALA A 146 -2.33 -4.29 15.47
N LEU A 147 -1.47 -3.37 15.02
CA LEU A 147 -0.02 -3.60 14.95
C LEU A 147 0.58 -3.88 16.32
N ALA A 148 0.21 -3.11 17.34
CA ALA A 148 0.70 -3.30 18.72
C ALA A 148 0.24 -4.66 19.28
N ALA A 149 -1.00 -5.07 19.02
CA ALA A 149 -1.52 -6.36 19.45
C ALA A 149 -0.77 -7.51 18.75
N ALA A 150 -0.56 -7.41 17.45
CA ALA A 150 0.18 -8.40 16.67
C ALA A 150 1.65 -8.50 17.10
N ASN A 151 2.31 -7.37 17.37
CA ASN A 151 3.67 -7.35 17.91
C ASN A 151 3.76 -8.02 19.29
N LEU A 152 2.81 -7.73 20.19
CA LEU A 152 2.75 -8.37 21.50
C LEU A 152 2.54 -9.88 21.37
N GLU A 153 1.68 -10.33 20.48
CA GLU A 153 1.44 -11.75 20.22
C GLU A 153 2.70 -12.44 19.68
N ALA A 154 3.40 -11.82 18.72
CA ALA A 154 4.64 -12.33 18.17
C ALA A 154 5.73 -12.46 19.24
N LEU A 155 5.88 -11.46 20.10
CA LEU A 155 6.81 -11.47 21.22
C LEU A 155 6.45 -12.54 22.26
N ASN A 156 5.16 -12.71 22.58
CA ASN A 156 4.70 -13.77 23.49
C ASN A 156 4.96 -15.17 22.90
N ARG A 157 4.82 -15.33 21.60
CA ARG A 157 5.12 -16.60 20.91
C ARG A 157 6.62 -16.90 20.91
N ALA A 158 7.45 -15.88 20.68
CA ALA A 158 8.91 -16.04 20.63
C ALA A 158 9.55 -16.26 22.01
N TYR A 159 9.08 -15.52 23.02
CA TYR A 159 9.71 -15.47 24.34
C TYR A 159 8.85 -16.06 25.47
N GLY A 160 7.65 -16.53 25.16
CA GLY A 160 6.68 -17.10 26.09
C GLY A 160 5.84 -16.06 26.85
N PRO A 161 4.76 -16.49 27.52
CA PRO A 161 3.77 -15.59 28.15
C PRO A 161 4.33 -14.76 29.31
N ARG A 162 5.53 -15.10 29.82
CA ARG A 162 6.23 -14.29 30.85
C ARG A 162 6.79 -12.98 30.28
N TRP A 163 6.85 -12.82 28.95
CA TRP A 163 7.34 -11.61 28.31
C TRP A 163 6.57 -10.35 28.75
N THR A 164 5.26 -10.45 28.92
CA THR A 164 4.42 -9.36 29.43
C THR A 164 4.65 -9.05 30.90
N VAL A 165 4.94 -10.06 31.72
CA VAL A 165 5.18 -9.90 33.16
C VAL A 165 6.54 -9.23 33.42
N CYS A 166 7.50 -9.42 32.54
CA CYS A 166 8.84 -8.81 32.64
C CYS A 166 8.93 -7.42 31.98
N ALA A 167 7.82 -6.73 31.78
CA ALA A 167 7.78 -5.44 31.11
C ALA A 167 8.80 -4.40 31.60
N PRO A 168 9.07 -4.24 32.92
CA PRO A 168 10.11 -3.33 33.41
C PRO A 168 11.53 -3.73 32.98
N LEU A 169 11.82 -5.05 33.01
CA LEU A 169 13.11 -5.60 32.59
C LEU A 169 13.28 -5.48 31.10
N ARG A 170 12.19 -5.70 30.33
CA ARG A 170 12.11 -5.54 28.89
C ARG A 170 12.47 -4.14 28.45
N ARG A 171 11.90 -3.09 29.07
CA ARG A 171 12.22 -1.68 28.77
C ARG A 171 13.68 -1.34 29.07
N ALA A 172 14.27 -1.96 30.04
CA ALA A 172 15.70 -1.78 30.36
C ALA A 172 16.60 -2.45 29.31
N MET A 173 16.20 -3.62 28.81
CA MET A 173 16.98 -4.42 27.84
C MET A 173 16.71 -4.05 26.38
N LEU A 174 15.49 -3.59 26.07
CA LEU A 174 15.02 -3.21 24.73
C LEU A 174 14.32 -1.85 24.82
N PRO A 175 15.08 -0.73 24.92
CA PRO A 175 14.50 0.61 25.11
C PRO A 175 13.53 1.03 24.01
N ARG A 176 13.64 0.43 22.81
CA ARG A 176 12.81 0.72 21.64
C ARG A 176 11.65 -0.26 21.44
N ALA A 177 11.35 -1.15 22.38
CA ALA A 177 10.29 -2.15 22.21
C ALA A 177 8.90 -1.55 21.98
N ASP A 178 8.66 -0.32 22.43
CA ASP A 178 7.42 0.42 22.20
C ASP A 178 7.44 1.22 20.86
N ASP A 179 8.61 1.31 20.23
CA ASP A 179 8.84 2.01 18.96
C ASP A 179 9.04 1.04 17.78
N GLU A 180 8.50 -0.17 17.92
CA GLU A 180 8.66 -1.26 16.97
C GLU A 180 7.32 -1.97 16.71
N ALA A 181 7.11 -2.41 15.50
CA ALA A 181 5.99 -3.26 15.13
C ALA A 181 6.48 -4.43 14.26
N LEU A 182 6.41 -5.66 14.80
CA LEU A 182 6.77 -6.90 14.10
C LEU A 182 8.20 -6.88 13.50
N GLY A 183 9.16 -6.30 14.22
CA GLY A 183 10.56 -6.21 13.82
C GLY A 183 10.90 -4.98 12.96
N PHE A 184 9.98 -4.05 12.77
CA PHE A 184 10.21 -2.80 12.03
C PHE A 184 10.06 -1.60 12.94
N ALA A 185 10.95 -0.63 12.80
CA ALA A 185 10.88 0.60 13.56
C ALA A 185 9.60 1.39 13.24
N LEU A 186 8.99 1.93 14.29
CA LEU A 186 7.77 2.73 14.21
C LEU A 186 7.96 3.99 15.04
N SER A 187 8.64 4.99 14.49
CA SER A 187 8.99 6.23 15.19
C SER A 187 7.75 6.95 15.73
N ALA A 188 7.94 7.79 16.74
CA ALA A 188 6.84 8.58 17.30
C ALA A 188 6.19 9.49 16.25
N ASP A 189 6.98 9.99 15.29
CA ASP A 189 6.48 10.82 14.19
C ASP A 189 5.67 9.98 13.21
N CYS A 190 6.17 8.84 12.80
CA CYS A 190 5.45 7.90 11.95
C CYS A 190 4.10 7.51 12.58
N ARG A 191 4.07 7.20 13.89
CA ARG A 191 2.81 6.92 14.60
C ARG A 191 1.83 8.09 14.57
N ARG A 192 2.33 9.33 14.74
CA ARG A 192 1.46 10.53 14.63
C ARG A 192 0.87 10.69 13.24
N GLN A 193 1.67 10.43 12.20
CA GLN A 193 1.21 10.50 10.81
C GLN A 193 0.17 9.40 10.53
N ILE A 194 0.43 8.16 10.92
CA ILE A 194 -0.53 7.05 10.78
C ILE A 194 -1.84 7.36 11.54
N ALA A 195 -1.76 7.89 12.75
CA ALA A 195 -2.95 8.21 13.55
C ALA A 195 -3.89 9.24 12.89
N ARG A 196 -3.40 10.05 11.94
CA ARG A 196 -4.21 11.01 11.17
C ARG A 196 -4.96 10.37 10.00
N ILE A 197 -4.63 9.14 9.63
CA ILE A 197 -5.29 8.45 8.52
C ILE A 197 -6.73 8.14 8.90
N SER A 198 -7.65 8.53 8.02
CA SER A 198 -9.07 8.28 8.19
C SER A 198 -9.78 8.09 6.85
N ALA A 199 -11.01 7.60 6.87
CA ALA A 199 -11.83 7.46 5.66
C ALA A 199 -12.09 8.82 4.96
N ALA A 200 -11.97 9.94 5.66
CA ALA A 200 -12.08 11.26 5.06
C ALA A 200 -10.97 11.58 4.04
N TRP A 201 -9.87 10.82 4.04
CA TRP A 201 -8.82 10.93 3.02
C TRP A 201 -9.31 10.60 1.60
N LEU A 202 -10.45 9.93 1.48
CA LEU A 202 -11.11 9.69 0.19
C LEU A 202 -11.73 10.95 -0.42
N LEU A 203 -11.84 12.05 0.33
CA LEU A 203 -12.45 13.30 -0.13
C LEU A 203 -11.45 14.45 -0.28
N PRO A 204 -11.50 15.23 -1.39
CA PRO A 204 -12.29 14.94 -2.60
C PRO A 204 -11.76 13.69 -3.30
N LEU A 205 -12.61 12.97 -4.06
CA LEU A 205 -12.18 11.77 -4.77
C LEU A 205 -11.06 12.10 -5.75
N PRO A 206 -9.88 11.46 -5.65
CA PRO A 206 -8.74 11.76 -6.51
C PRO A 206 -8.77 11.01 -7.86
N ALA A 207 -9.79 10.19 -8.08
CA ALA A 207 -10.02 9.47 -9.32
C ALA A 207 -11.53 9.27 -9.54
N PRO A 208 -11.99 9.21 -10.80
CA PRO A 208 -13.40 8.95 -11.11
C PRO A 208 -13.88 7.55 -10.68
N ARG A 209 -12.95 6.62 -10.47
CA ARG A 209 -13.26 5.28 -9.97
C ARG A 209 -12.29 4.89 -8.87
N VAL A 210 -12.85 4.63 -7.69
CA VAL A 210 -12.12 4.13 -6.53
C VAL A 210 -12.77 2.82 -6.09
N SER A 211 -12.07 1.72 -6.24
CA SER A 211 -12.54 0.39 -5.82
C SER A 211 -11.83 -0.02 -4.53
N LEU A 212 -12.61 -0.32 -3.50
CA LEU A 212 -12.12 -0.87 -2.24
C LEU A 212 -12.45 -2.37 -2.19
N LEU A 213 -11.42 -3.20 -2.10
CA LEU A 213 -11.57 -4.63 -1.79
C LEU A 213 -11.28 -4.82 -0.31
N VAL A 214 -12.27 -5.22 0.46
CA VAL A 214 -12.19 -5.26 1.93
C VAL A 214 -12.73 -6.58 2.49
N PRO A 215 -12.22 -7.06 3.63
CA PRO A 215 -12.71 -8.29 4.25
C PRO A 215 -14.09 -8.12 4.91
N ASP A 216 -14.47 -6.91 5.30
CA ASP A 216 -15.77 -6.58 5.90
C ASP A 216 -16.39 -5.36 5.19
N VAL A 217 -17.27 -5.66 4.24
CA VAL A 217 -17.98 -4.66 3.44
C VAL A 217 -18.91 -3.81 4.31
N ALA A 218 -19.61 -4.43 5.27
CA ALA A 218 -20.59 -3.72 6.10
C ALA A 218 -19.91 -2.71 7.03
N ALA A 219 -18.87 -3.14 7.75
CA ALA A 219 -18.09 -2.25 8.61
C ALA A 219 -17.41 -1.13 7.82
N THR A 220 -16.89 -1.44 6.61
CA THR A 220 -16.28 -0.44 5.75
C THR A 220 -17.29 0.60 5.30
N ARG A 221 -18.45 0.19 4.80
CA ARG A 221 -19.52 1.13 4.41
C ARG A 221 -19.96 2.02 5.56
N GLN A 222 -20.13 1.46 6.76
CA GLN A 222 -20.46 2.26 7.94
C GLN A 222 -19.38 3.30 8.25
N ARG A 223 -18.09 2.96 8.09
CA ARG A 223 -16.97 3.89 8.30
C ARG A 223 -16.95 4.99 7.24
N LEU A 224 -17.22 4.64 5.97
CA LEU A 224 -17.33 5.60 4.88
C LEU A 224 -18.51 6.56 5.09
N ALA A 225 -19.67 6.06 5.53
CA ALA A 225 -20.83 6.87 5.86
C ALA A 225 -20.52 7.91 6.94
N ARG A 226 -19.88 7.49 8.03
CA ARG A 226 -19.45 8.40 9.11
C ARG A 226 -18.48 9.49 8.64
N ALA A 227 -17.72 9.23 7.59
CA ALA A 227 -16.79 10.17 6.98
C ALA A 227 -17.42 11.02 5.86
N GLY A 228 -18.72 10.85 5.57
CA GLY A 228 -19.41 11.57 4.49
C GLY A 228 -19.06 11.09 3.08
N VAL A 229 -18.57 9.86 2.93
CA VAL A 229 -18.11 9.25 1.65
C VAL A 229 -19.15 8.30 1.06
N GLU A 230 -20.24 7.99 1.78
CA GLU A 230 -21.19 6.91 1.45
C GLU A 230 -21.81 7.05 0.06
N ASP A 231 -22.13 8.26 -0.36
CA ASP A 231 -22.81 8.57 -1.61
C ASP A 231 -21.87 9.12 -2.69
N ALA A 232 -20.56 9.01 -2.51
CA ALA A 232 -19.61 9.51 -3.49
C ALA A 232 -19.70 8.68 -4.77
N ALA A 233 -20.27 9.28 -5.82
CA ALA A 233 -20.31 8.66 -7.15
C ALA A 233 -18.88 8.29 -7.57
N GLY A 234 -18.62 7.02 -7.85
CA GLY A 234 -17.28 6.52 -8.21
C GLY A 234 -16.62 5.65 -7.15
N VAL A 235 -17.12 5.59 -5.92
CA VAL A 235 -16.63 4.65 -4.89
C VAL A 235 -17.39 3.33 -4.98
N ARG A 236 -16.64 2.23 -5.09
CA ARG A 236 -17.19 0.86 -5.04
C ARG A 236 -16.53 0.10 -3.90
N VAL A 237 -17.33 -0.54 -3.07
CA VAL A 237 -16.85 -1.41 -1.98
C VAL A 237 -17.28 -2.83 -2.29
N ALA A 238 -16.33 -3.73 -2.38
CA ALA A 238 -16.54 -5.15 -2.66
C ALA A 238 -15.78 -6.03 -1.65
N ASP A 239 -16.25 -7.26 -1.50
CA ASP A 239 -15.60 -8.27 -0.68
C ASP A 239 -14.25 -8.65 -1.31
N SER A 240 -13.19 -8.64 -0.51
CA SER A 240 -11.85 -9.08 -0.94
C SER A 240 -11.78 -10.58 -1.23
N GLN A 241 -12.75 -11.37 -0.80
CA GLN A 241 -12.80 -12.84 -0.95
C GLN A 241 -11.55 -13.57 -0.46
N ALA A 242 -10.68 -12.87 0.23
CA ALA A 242 -9.47 -13.41 0.83
C ALA A 242 -9.30 -12.79 2.21
N HIS A 243 -9.26 -13.64 3.21
CA HIS A 243 -8.86 -13.23 4.55
C HIS A 243 -7.38 -13.55 4.69
N ILE A 244 -6.53 -12.54 4.52
CA ILE A 244 -5.09 -12.68 4.73
C ILE A 244 -4.76 -12.05 6.08
N ASP A 245 -4.32 -12.88 7.00
CA ASP A 245 -3.76 -12.39 8.25
C ASP A 245 -2.33 -11.89 8.01
N TRP A 246 -2.22 -10.59 7.82
CA TRP A 246 -0.94 -9.92 7.59
C TRP A 246 0.00 -9.95 8.79
N ALA A 247 -0.51 -10.26 9.97
CA ALA A 247 0.22 -10.22 11.23
C ALA A 247 0.87 -11.55 11.62
N THR A 248 0.42 -12.70 11.07
CA THR A 248 0.93 -14.02 11.46
C THR A 248 1.78 -14.69 10.39
N ASP A 249 2.68 -15.59 10.82
CA ASP A 249 3.54 -16.38 9.92
C ASP A 249 2.77 -17.39 9.07
N SER A 250 1.52 -17.70 9.42
CA SER A 250 0.68 -18.60 8.65
C SER A 250 0.42 -18.07 7.22
N ALA A 251 0.35 -16.77 7.05
CA ALA A 251 0.22 -16.13 5.73
C ALA A 251 1.49 -16.30 4.88
N ALA A 252 2.68 -16.33 5.48
CA ALA A 252 3.94 -16.56 4.79
C ALA A 252 4.06 -18.01 4.29
N ALA A 253 3.52 -18.98 5.03
CA ALA A 253 3.58 -20.39 4.68
C ALA A 253 2.69 -20.78 3.48
N THR A 254 1.62 -20.06 3.23
CA THR A 254 0.66 -20.38 2.16
C THR A 254 0.95 -19.70 0.83
N ALA A 255 1.76 -18.65 0.79
CA ALA A 255 2.25 -17.94 -0.42
C ALA A 255 1.27 -17.90 -1.62
N ILE A 256 -0.03 -18.03 -1.34
CA ILE A 256 -1.09 -18.02 -2.37
C ILE A 256 -1.31 -16.57 -2.79
N VAL A 257 -1.06 -16.30 -4.06
CA VAL A 257 -1.40 -14.99 -4.64
C VAL A 257 -2.89 -14.96 -4.92
N PRO A 258 -3.65 -14.02 -4.34
CA PRO A 258 -5.08 -13.87 -4.61
C PRO A 258 -5.30 -13.40 -6.05
N MET A 259 -5.39 -14.33 -6.99
CA MET A 259 -5.49 -14.04 -8.42
C MET A 259 -6.74 -13.20 -8.76
N HIS A 260 -7.81 -13.32 -7.97
CA HIS A 260 -9.02 -12.54 -8.15
C HIS A 260 -8.81 -11.03 -7.91
N TRP A 261 -7.84 -10.61 -7.05
CA TRP A 261 -7.48 -9.20 -6.92
C TRP A 261 -6.82 -8.66 -8.18
N ILE A 262 -5.95 -9.47 -8.80
CA ILE A 262 -5.28 -9.11 -10.06
C ILE A 262 -6.31 -9.03 -11.19
N ASN A 263 -7.21 -10.00 -11.26
CA ASN A 263 -8.29 -10.00 -12.25
C ASN A 263 -9.21 -8.79 -12.05
N HIS A 264 -9.56 -8.46 -10.80
CA HIS A 264 -10.37 -7.27 -10.51
C HIS A 264 -9.68 -5.97 -10.98
N LEU A 265 -8.37 -5.86 -10.79
CA LEU A 265 -7.60 -4.71 -11.31
C LEU A 265 -7.60 -4.69 -12.84
N LEU A 266 -7.39 -5.82 -13.50
CA LEU A 266 -7.45 -5.92 -14.95
C LEU A 266 -8.83 -5.54 -15.50
N ASP A 267 -9.91 -6.00 -14.87
CA ASP A 267 -11.28 -5.64 -15.22
C ASP A 267 -11.53 -4.13 -15.05
N LEU A 268 -11.04 -3.56 -13.94
CA LEU A 268 -11.15 -2.12 -13.66
C LEU A 268 -10.43 -1.29 -14.73
N LEU A 269 -9.25 -1.75 -15.18
CA LEU A 269 -8.44 -1.10 -16.21
C LEU A 269 -8.99 -1.29 -17.62
N GLY A 270 -9.63 -2.43 -17.91
CA GLY A 270 -10.26 -2.75 -19.20
C GLY A 270 -11.58 -2.01 -19.45
N GLN A 271 -12.20 -1.42 -18.42
CA GLN A 271 -13.41 -0.62 -18.59
C GLN A 271 -13.08 0.74 -19.19
N PRO A 272 -13.82 1.21 -20.21
CA PRO A 272 -13.61 2.53 -20.77
C PRO A 272 -13.70 3.60 -19.68
N ALA A 273 -12.78 4.57 -19.72
CA ALA A 273 -12.68 5.62 -18.71
C ALA A 273 -13.92 6.55 -18.67
N TYR A 274 -14.72 6.49 -19.72
CA TYR A 274 -15.92 7.32 -19.87
C TYR A 274 -17.06 6.46 -20.40
N ALA A 275 -18.04 6.20 -19.59
CA ALA A 275 -19.40 5.84 -19.96
C ALA A 275 -20.35 6.87 -19.34
#